data_3f4a98ed608f25afb333b7281bca5a80
#
_entry.id   3f4a98ed608f25afb333b7281bca5a80
#
_cell.length_a   1.000
_cell.length_b   1.000
_cell.length_c   1.000
_cell.angle_alpha   90.00
_cell.angle_beta   90.00
_cell.angle_gamma   90.00
#
_symmetry.space_group_name_H-M   'P 1'
#
loop_
_entity.id
_entity.type
_entity.pdbx_description
1 polymer ?
#
loop_
_entity_poly.entity_id
_entity_poly.type
_entity_poly.pdbx_seq_one_letter_code
_entity_poly.pdbx_strand_id
1 'polypeptide(L)'
;SNLGLNPISDAQGIRLIMPSLTEERRKEFIKLLKQKTEETRQKIRHVRGKIWEEAQEKEKAHQISENEKFRAKDDLQKIVDEYNQKIEEIEKKKEEEMLN
;
A
#
# COMPACT_ATOMS: atom_id res chain seq x y z
N SER A 1 -26.82 -10.77 6.83
CA SER A 1 -26.68 -10.42 7.02
C SER A 1 -26.18 -10.39 7.16
N ASN A 2 -26.22 -10.19 7.18
CA ASN A 2 -26.02 -9.79 7.38
C ASN A 2 -25.50 -9.46 7.70
N LEU A 3 -25.59 -9.05 7.75
CA LEU A 3 -25.35 -8.41 8.00
C LEU A 3 -25.55 -7.92 8.29
N GLY A 4 -25.84 -7.74 8.24
CA GLY A 4 -26.46 -7.16 8.32
C GLY A 4 -27.04 -6.74 7.45
N LEU A 5 -27.57 -6.84 6.99
CA LEU A 5 -28.17 -6.31 6.26
C LEU A 5 -29.18 -6.58 5.95
N ASN A 6 -29.69 -6.59 5.84
CA ASN A 6 -30.59 -6.57 5.49
C ASN A 6 -31.33 -6.34 4.90
N PRO A 7 -31.85 -6.29 4.51
CA PRO A 7 -32.51 -5.87 3.87
C PRO A 7 -33.27 -5.65 3.62
N ILE A 8 -33.75 -5.39 3.35
CA ILE A 8 -34.35 -4.91 3.13
C ILE A 8 -35.01 -4.85 2.54
N SER A 9 -35.54 -4.81 2.46
CA SER A 9 -36.14 -4.49 2.02
C SER A 9 -36.69 -4.11 1.51
N ASP A 10 -37.09 -3.97 1.27
CA ASP A 10 -37.54 -3.37 0.85
C ASP A 10 -37.91 -3.09 0.24
N ALA A 11 -38.56 -3.25 0.09
CA ALA A 11 -38.82 -2.77 -0.24
C ALA A 11 -39.03 -1.99 -0.59
N GLN A 12 -39.09 -1.70 -0.62
CA GLN A 12 -38.92 -0.89 -0.68
C GLN A 12 -38.44 -0.25 -0.71
N GLY A 13 -38.33 -0.13 -0.74
CA GLY A 13 -37.64 0.48 -0.47
C GLY A 13 -36.85 0.64 -0.15
N ILE A 14 -36.88 0.52 0.18
CA ILE A 14 -35.89 0.56 0.62
C ILE A 14 -35.07 0.73 0.18
N ARG A 15 -34.90 1.28 0.06
CA ARG A 15 -33.92 1.61 -0.21
C ARG A 15 -33.12 1.64 0.27
N LEU A 16 -32.74 1.40 0.50
CA LEU A 16 -31.86 1.45 1.04
C LEU A 16 -31.07 1.73 0.94
N ILE A 17 -30.89 1.74 1.14
CA ILE A 17 -30.11 2.19 1.32
C ILE A 17 -29.09 1.82 1.91
N MET A 18 -28.43 1.44 1.36
CA MET A 18 -27.32 1.26 1.80
C MET A 18 -26.71 2.27 2.02
N PRO A 19 -26.56 2.36 2.92
CA PRO A 19 -25.90 3.33 3.25
C PRO A 19 -24.63 3.25 2.90
N SER A 20 -24.46 4.17 2.37
CA SER A 20 -23.21 4.64 2.42
C SER A 20 -22.72 4.61 3.77
N LEU A 21 -21.45 4.41 3.87
CA LEU A 21 -20.80 4.54 5.14
C LEU A 21 -20.98 5.95 5.65
N THR A 22 -21.11 6.08 6.95
CA THR A 22 -21.17 7.40 7.55
C THR A 22 -19.86 8.13 7.32
N GLU A 23 -19.89 9.46 7.46
CA GLU A 23 -18.69 10.26 7.38
C GLU A 23 -17.62 9.77 8.34
N GLU A 24 -18.02 9.43 9.55
CA GLU A 24 -17.09 8.93 10.55
C GLU A 24 -16.41 7.65 10.10
N ARG A 25 -17.16 6.72 9.54
CA ARG A 25 -16.61 5.46 9.10
C ARG A 25 -15.69 5.63 7.92
N ARG A 26 -16.01 6.56 7.02
CA ARG A 26 -15.11 6.86 5.91
C ARG A 26 -13.79 7.40 6.42
N LYS A 27 -13.84 8.32 7.37
CA LYS A 27 -12.62 8.90 7.94
C LYS A 27 -11.78 7.84 8.64
N GLU A 28 -12.44 6.95 9.39
CA GLU A 28 -11.73 5.86 10.06
C GLU A 28 -11.08 4.93 9.07
N PHE A 29 -11.80 4.58 8.01
CA PHE A 29 -11.26 3.71 6.97
C PHE A 29 -10.06 4.33 6.27
N ILE A 30 -10.17 5.61 5.89
CA ILE A 30 -9.08 6.30 5.22
C ILE A 30 -7.86 6.39 6.12
N LYS A 31 -8.08 6.67 7.40
CA LYS A 31 -6.99 6.72 8.37
C LYS A 31 -6.28 5.38 8.47
N LEU A 32 -7.06 4.30 8.56
CA LEU A 32 -6.51 2.95 8.63
C LEU A 32 -5.76 2.59 7.35
N LEU A 33 -6.33 2.95 6.22
CA LEU A 33 -5.72 2.71 4.92
C LEU A 33 -4.34 3.39 4.83
N LYS A 34 -4.27 4.66 5.21
CA LYS A 34 -3.01 5.41 5.18
C LYS A 34 -2.00 4.84 6.15
N GLN A 35 -2.46 4.39 7.31
CA GLN A 35 -1.58 3.74 8.27
C GLN A 35 -0.99 2.46 7.70
N LYS A 36 -1.80 1.65 7.03
CA LYS A 36 -1.34 0.41 6.43
C LYS A 36 -0.37 0.66 5.27
N THR A 37 -0.65 1.64 4.44
CA THR A 37 0.24 1.95 3.33
C THR A 37 1.57 2.50 3.83
N GLU A 38 1.55 3.28 4.90
CA GLU A 38 2.79 3.78 5.48
C GLU A 38 3.62 2.66 6.10
N GLU A 39 2.98 1.73 6.80
CA GLU A 39 3.67 0.55 7.32
C GLU A 39 4.34 -0.24 6.21
N THR A 40 3.65 -0.40 5.09
CA THR A 40 4.19 -1.10 3.95
C THR A 40 5.39 -0.38 3.35
N ARG A 41 5.30 0.96 3.23
CA ARG A 41 6.42 1.76 2.74
C ARG A 41 7.64 1.64 3.65
N GLN A 42 7.42 1.59 4.96
CA GLN A 42 8.52 1.42 5.90
C GLN A 42 9.19 0.06 5.74
N LYS A 43 8.39 -0.98 5.52
CA LYS A 43 8.94 -2.32 5.27
C LYS A 43 9.78 -2.34 4.01
N ILE A 44 9.31 -1.69 2.96
CA ILE A 44 10.05 -1.59 1.70
C ILE A 44 11.37 -0.87 1.91
N ARG A 45 11.36 0.24 2.66
CA ARG A 45 12.61 0.97 2.97
C ARG A 45 13.57 0.11 3.76
N HIS A 46 13.04 -0.67 4.71
CA HIS A 46 13.87 -1.53 5.54
C HIS A 46 14.55 -2.62 4.70
N VAL A 47 13.79 -3.26 3.82
CA VAL A 47 14.34 -4.29 2.92
C VAL A 47 15.37 -3.67 1.98
N ARG A 48 15.07 -2.47 1.45
CA ARG A 48 16.02 -1.77 0.58
C ARG A 48 17.35 -1.53 1.30
N GLY A 49 17.29 -1.09 2.55
CA GLY A 49 18.48 -0.86 3.34
C GLY A 49 19.30 -2.12 3.54
N LYS A 50 18.63 -3.23 3.82
CA LYS A 50 19.33 -4.51 4.00
C LYS A 50 20.01 -4.99 2.73
N ILE A 51 19.32 -4.88 1.61
CA ILE A 51 19.90 -5.32 0.32
C ILE A 51 21.09 -4.44 -0.03
N TRP A 52 20.98 -3.15 0.22
CA TRP A 52 22.09 -2.23 -0.02
C TRP A 52 23.30 -2.55 0.86
N GLU A 53 23.07 -2.85 2.14
CA GLU A 53 24.15 -3.28 3.03
C GLU A 53 24.86 -4.52 2.54
N GLU A 54 24.06 -5.50 2.09
CA GLU A 54 24.62 -6.73 1.54
C GLU A 54 25.48 -6.47 0.32
N ALA A 55 25.01 -5.58 -0.56
CA ALA A 55 25.77 -5.22 -1.75
C ALA A 55 27.10 -4.56 -1.38
N GLN A 56 27.07 -3.67 -0.38
CA GLN A 56 28.29 -3.01 0.09
C GLN A 56 29.27 -4.02 0.68
N GLU A 57 28.77 -4.97 1.45
CA GLU A 57 29.63 -6.00 2.04
C GLU A 57 30.25 -6.91 0.99
N LYS A 58 29.46 -7.27 -0.02
CA LYS A 58 29.95 -8.09 -1.10
C LYS A 58 31.04 -7.39 -1.90
N GLU A 59 30.87 -6.09 -2.11
CA GLU A 59 31.88 -5.32 -2.81
C GLU A 59 33.16 -5.23 -1.98
N LYS A 60 33.05 -5.01 -0.67
CA LYS A 60 34.21 -4.98 0.21
C LYS A 60 34.94 -6.31 0.25
N ALA A 61 34.19 -7.42 0.13
CA ALA A 61 34.75 -8.76 0.10
C ALA A 61 35.22 -9.16 -1.31
N HIS A 62 35.17 -8.25 -2.27
CA HIS A 62 35.56 -8.47 -3.65
C HIS A 62 34.74 -9.56 -4.35
N GLN A 63 33.52 -9.77 -3.90
CA GLN A 63 32.62 -10.72 -4.55
C GLN A 63 31.90 -10.08 -5.73
N ILE A 64 31.71 -8.76 -5.68
CA ILE A 64 31.17 -8.00 -6.80
C ILE A 64 32.03 -6.76 -6.99
N SER A 65 31.97 -6.19 -8.18
CA SER A 65 32.70 -4.98 -8.50
C SER A 65 31.93 -3.74 -8.01
N GLU A 66 32.62 -2.61 -7.99
CA GLU A 66 31.98 -1.34 -7.66
C GLU A 66 30.86 -1.01 -8.64
N ASN A 67 31.11 -1.26 -9.94
CA ASN A 67 30.09 -1.03 -10.96
C ASN A 67 28.86 -1.91 -10.74
N GLU A 68 29.08 -3.18 -10.38
CA GLU A 68 27.97 -4.08 -10.07
C GLU A 68 27.18 -3.63 -8.85
N LYS A 69 27.89 -3.11 -7.85
CA LYS A 69 27.22 -2.55 -6.66
C LYS A 69 26.31 -1.39 -7.02
N PHE A 70 26.80 -0.46 -7.83
CA PHE A 70 25.99 0.70 -8.21
C PHE A 70 24.85 0.33 -9.14
N ARG A 71 25.05 -0.67 -10.01
CA ARG A 71 23.96 -1.18 -10.83
C ARG A 71 22.86 -1.79 -9.97
N ALA A 72 23.26 -2.56 -8.96
CA ALA A 72 22.30 -3.16 -8.03
C ALA A 72 21.49 -2.07 -7.30
N LYS A 73 22.16 -0.98 -6.92
CA LYS A 73 21.49 0.14 -6.28
C LYS A 73 20.44 0.77 -7.19
N ASP A 74 20.80 0.98 -8.46
CA ASP A 74 19.89 1.58 -9.41
C ASP A 74 18.69 0.66 -9.69
N ASP A 75 18.93 -0.63 -9.86
CA ASP A 75 17.86 -1.60 -10.09
C ASP A 75 16.94 -1.68 -8.88
N LEU A 76 17.51 -1.68 -7.69
CA LEU A 76 16.76 -1.71 -6.45
C LEU A 76 15.87 -0.47 -6.32
N GLN A 77 16.42 0.70 -6.67
CA GLN A 77 15.66 1.94 -6.59
C GLN A 77 14.48 1.93 -7.57
N LYS A 78 14.67 1.36 -8.76
CA LYS A 78 13.56 1.23 -9.72
C LYS A 78 12.45 0.36 -9.18
N ILE A 79 12.82 -0.75 -8.55
CA ILE A 79 11.83 -1.66 -7.96
C ILE A 79 11.07 -0.97 -6.84
N VAL A 80 11.79 -0.26 -5.98
CA VAL A 80 11.19 0.49 -4.87
C VAL A 80 10.21 1.53 -5.40
N ASP A 81 10.62 2.26 -6.44
CA ASP A 81 9.77 3.28 -7.03
C ASP A 81 8.49 2.68 -7.62
N GLU A 82 8.61 1.53 -8.28
CA GLU A 82 7.47 0.84 -8.85
C GLU A 82 6.49 0.39 -7.76
N TYR A 83 6.99 -0.17 -6.66
CA TYR A 83 6.12 -0.60 -5.57
C TYR A 83 5.46 0.59 -4.88
N ASN A 84 6.20 1.67 -4.68
CA ASN A 84 5.62 2.87 -4.08
C ASN A 84 4.53 3.47 -4.97
N GLN A 85 4.72 3.42 -6.27
CA GLN A 85 3.71 3.89 -7.21
C GLN A 85 2.46 3.02 -7.14
N LYS A 86 2.62 1.70 -7.08
CA LYS A 86 1.49 0.79 -6.95
C LYS A 86 0.73 1.01 -5.65
N ILE A 87 1.44 1.24 -4.55
CA ILE A 87 0.82 1.53 -3.27
C ILE A 87 -0.01 2.79 -3.37
N GLU A 88 0.53 3.82 -3.99
CA GLU A 88 -0.18 5.09 -4.17
C GLU A 88 -1.43 4.91 -5.01
N GLU A 89 -1.35 4.14 -6.09
CA GLU A 89 -2.50 3.87 -6.95
C GLU A 89 -3.59 3.11 -6.22
N ILE A 90 -3.21 2.10 -5.43
CA ILE A 90 -4.16 1.32 -4.65
C ILE A 90 -4.82 2.19 -3.59
N GLU A 91 -4.03 3.01 -2.90
CA GLU A 91 -4.54 3.92 -1.89
C GLU A 91 -5.58 4.87 -2.48
N LYS A 92 -5.22 5.46 -3.61
CA LYS A 92 -6.11 6.40 -4.29
C LYS A 92 -7.40 5.73 -4.74
N LYS A 93 -7.28 4.54 -5.32
CA LYS A 93 -8.44 3.79 -5.78
C LYS A 93 -9.37 3.43 -4.61
N LYS A 94 -8.81 3.00 -3.48
CA LYS A 94 -9.60 2.66 -2.32
C LYS A 94 -10.30 3.88 -1.74
N GLU A 95 -9.61 5.02 -1.71
CA GLU A 95 -10.23 6.26 -1.26
C GLU A 95 -11.39 6.65 -2.16
N GLU A 96 -11.24 6.52 -3.47
CA GLU A 96 -12.30 6.82 -4.40
C GLU A 96 -13.50 5.89 -4.21
N GLU A 97 -13.26 4.62 -3.96
CA GLU A 97 -14.33 3.66 -3.70
C GLU A 97 -15.12 4.03 -2.45
N MET A 98 -14.45 4.59 -1.46
CA MET A 98 -15.12 5.01 -0.24
C MET A 98 -15.96 6.26 -0.41
N LEU A 99 -15.65 7.08 -1.40
CA LEU A 99 -16.41 8.29 -1.68
C LEU A 99 -17.68 8.01 -2.49
N ASN A 100 -17.73 6.89 -3.15
CA ASN A 100 -18.89 6.47 -3.94
C ASN A 100 -19.79 5.52 -3.14
#